data_0c18a48b8fd59659837e7893d0371195
#
_entry.id   0c18a48b8fd59659837e7893d0371195
#
_cell.length_a   1.000
_cell.length_b   1.000
_cell.length_c   1.000
_cell.angle_alpha   90.00
_cell.angle_beta   90.00
_cell.angle_gamma   90.00
#
_symmetry.space_group_name_H-M   'P 1'
#
loop_
_entity.id
_entity.type
_entity.pdbx_description
1 polymer ?
#
loop_
_entity_poly.entity_id
_entity_poly.type
_entity_poly.pdbx_seq_one_letter_code
_entity_poly.pdbx_strand_id
1 'polypeptide(L)'
;MQKILFIGGSLNQTRMVHAVAQHLRTGYDCYFTPYYCDGLFEWAARRGWLNFTVIGGNARLQTEAYLRQHNLPIDYGGRQHNYDMVVTTSDLIIQQNIRNKKIILIQEGMTDRESLMFYLGKWFKIPRYLASTATNGLSDAYRYFCVASAGYRDHFIQKGIKPEKILVTGIPNFDHCAAFLDNDFPYKDYVLVATSDTRETFKLASRRKFLRRALAIAAGRPLIFKLHPNENIRRATREIKALA
;
A
#
# COMPACT_ATOMS: atom_id res chain seq x y z
N MET A 1 5.89 -18.72 22.89
CA MET A 1 5.72 -18.78 21.41
C MET A 1 6.62 -17.73 20.77
N GLN A 2 7.00 -17.92 19.51
CA GLN A 2 7.70 -16.86 18.76
C GLN A 2 6.77 -15.70 18.53
N LYS A 3 7.33 -14.47 18.59
CA LYS A 3 6.56 -13.22 18.47
C LYS A 3 6.76 -12.57 17.12
N ILE A 4 5.65 -12.20 16.50
CA ILE A 4 5.64 -11.51 15.20
C ILE A 4 5.04 -10.12 15.36
N LEU A 5 5.74 -9.09 14.86
CA LEU A 5 5.22 -7.73 14.75
C LEU A 5 4.67 -7.49 13.35
N PHE A 6 3.42 -7.10 13.27
CA PHE A 6 2.75 -6.67 12.04
C PHE A 6 2.65 -5.15 12.00
N ILE A 7 3.33 -4.54 11.02
CA ILE A 7 3.31 -3.07 10.83
C ILE A 7 2.27 -2.73 9.79
N GLY A 8 1.18 -2.09 10.23
CA GLY A 8 0.16 -1.50 9.38
C GLY A 8 0.65 -0.21 8.72
N GLY A 9 -0.25 0.45 7.99
CA GLY A 9 0.04 1.74 7.35
C GLY A 9 -1.27 2.45 7.03
N SER A 10 -1.71 2.39 5.77
CA SER A 10 -3.09 2.69 5.42
C SER A 10 -4.05 1.61 5.94
N LEU A 11 -5.35 1.89 5.94
CA LEU A 11 -6.35 0.88 6.31
C LEU A 11 -6.23 -0.39 5.44
N ASN A 12 -5.93 -0.22 4.14
CA ASN A 12 -5.70 -1.33 3.23
C ASN A 12 -4.50 -2.19 3.66
N GLN A 13 -3.36 -1.56 3.91
CA GLN A 13 -2.15 -2.23 4.41
C GLN A 13 -2.39 -2.97 5.71
N THR A 14 -3.14 -2.36 6.62
CA THR A 14 -3.49 -2.96 7.92
C THR A 14 -4.37 -4.20 7.76
N ARG A 15 -5.35 -4.16 6.86
CA ARG A 15 -6.17 -5.33 6.52
C ARG A 15 -5.35 -6.47 5.94
N MET A 16 -4.39 -6.16 5.06
CA MET A 16 -3.49 -7.17 4.47
C MET A 16 -2.66 -7.88 5.53
N VAL A 17 -1.97 -7.13 6.40
CA VAL A 17 -1.16 -7.76 7.45
C VAL A 17 -2.01 -8.50 8.48
N HIS A 18 -3.25 -8.06 8.74
CA HIS A 18 -4.20 -8.79 9.58
C HIS A 18 -4.64 -10.10 8.93
N ALA A 19 -4.94 -10.13 7.63
CA ALA A 19 -5.28 -11.35 6.92
C ALA A 19 -4.15 -12.40 7.02
N VAL A 20 -2.90 -11.99 6.84
CA VAL A 20 -1.75 -12.91 7.05
C VAL A 20 -1.66 -13.38 8.49
N ALA A 21 -1.85 -12.49 9.48
CA ALA A 21 -1.78 -12.85 10.89
C ALA A 21 -2.84 -13.87 11.29
N GLN A 22 -4.04 -13.85 10.68
CA GLN A 22 -5.10 -14.83 10.96
C GLN A 22 -4.64 -16.27 10.73
N HIS A 23 -3.79 -16.52 9.75
CA HIS A 23 -3.23 -17.85 9.46
C HIS A 23 -2.08 -18.25 10.38
N LEU A 24 -1.52 -17.31 11.15
CA LEU A 24 -0.34 -17.55 11.99
C LEU A 24 -0.65 -17.63 13.49
N ARG A 25 -1.83 -17.19 13.91
CA ARG A 25 -2.21 -17.09 15.34
C ARG A 25 -2.19 -18.40 16.12
N THR A 26 -2.33 -19.54 15.48
CA THR A 26 -2.29 -20.84 16.14
C THR A 26 -0.88 -21.24 16.58
N GLY A 27 0.17 -20.67 15.96
CA GLY A 27 1.56 -21.00 16.21
C GLY A 27 2.44 -19.85 16.70
N TYR A 28 1.93 -18.61 16.68
CA TYR A 28 2.70 -17.40 16.94
C TYR A 28 1.92 -16.37 17.75
N ASP A 29 2.62 -15.61 18.59
CA ASP A 29 2.07 -14.43 19.25
C ASP A 29 2.13 -13.24 18.29
N CYS A 30 0.97 -12.82 17.77
CA CYS A 30 0.87 -11.75 16.77
C CYS A 30 0.54 -10.41 17.43
N TYR A 31 1.40 -9.42 17.25
CA TYR A 31 1.23 -8.04 17.71
C TYR A 31 1.18 -7.09 16.54
N PHE A 32 0.47 -5.98 16.69
CA PHE A 32 0.25 -5.01 15.64
C PHE A 32 0.71 -3.62 16.05
N THR A 33 1.17 -2.84 15.08
CA THR A 33 1.45 -1.42 15.28
C THR A 33 1.01 -0.63 14.05
N PRO A 34 0.43 0.58 14.22
CA PRO A 34 0.35 1.54 13.13
C PRO A 34 1.74 1.86 12.60
N TYR A 35 1.83 2.35 11.36
CA TYR A 35 3.13 2.75 10.80
C TYR A 35 3.80 3.82 11.67
N TYR A 36 5.09 3.70 11.84
CA TYR A 36 5.87 4.59 12.71
C TYR A 36 7.24 4.88 12.09
N CYS A 37 7.93 5.83 12.67
CA CYS A 37 9.27 6.25 12.26
C CYS A 37 10.10 6.61 13.50
N ASP A 38 11.38 6.87 13.29
CA ASP A 38 12.35 7.19 14.33
C ASP A 38 12.96 8.58 14.09
N GLY A 39 13.64 9.10 15.11
CA GLY A 39 14.47 10.31 15.06
C GLY A 39 13.69 11.56 14.65
N LEU A 40 14.21 12.33 13.71
CA LEU A 40 13.60 13.60 13.27
C LEU A 40 12.18 13.40 12.71
N PHE A 41 11.90 12.28 12.06
CA PHE A 41 10.56 11.98 11.56
C PHE A 41 9.56 11.69 12.69
N GLU A 42 9.97 10.99 13.74
CA GLU A 42 9.14 10.79 14.93
C GLU A 42 8.81 12.13 15.57
N TRP A 43 9.80 13.02 15.71
CA TRP A 43 9.62 14.36 16.23
C TRP A 43 8.64 15.19 15.36
N ALA A 44 8.77 15.15 14.03
CA ALA A 44 7.87 15.82 13.09
C ALA A 44 6.45 15.24 13.15
N ALA A 45 6.32 13.91 13.25
CA ALA A 45 5.05 13.22 13.39
C ALA A 45 4.31 13.62 14.67
N ARG A 46 5.02 13.70 15.80
CA ARG A 46 4.46 14.16 17.10
C ARG A 46 3.94 15.59 17.05
N ARG A 47 4.48 16.44 16.16
CA ARG A 47 4.02 17.82 15.91
C ARG A 47 2.91 17.92 14.86
N GLY A 48 2.45 16.79 14.31
CA GLY A 48 1.41 16.76 13.30
C GLY A 48 1.88 17.13 11.89
N TRP A 49 3.18 17.35 11.66
CA TRP A 49 3.71 17.74 10.34
C TRP A 49 3.59 16.62 9.30
N LEU A 50 3.40 15.38 9.74
CA LEU A 50 3.25 14.21 8.86
C LEU A 50 1.79 13.70 8.79
N ASN A 51 0.81 14.52 9.19
CA ASN A 51 -0.61 14.13 9.22
C ASN A 51 -1.20 13.87 7.83
N PHE A 52 -0.54 14.29 6.76
CA PHE A 52 -0.90 13.99 5.37
C PHE A 52 -0.39 12.62 4.89
N THR A 53 0.33 11.89 5.72
CA THR A 53 0.93 10.58 5.42
C THR A 53 0.28 9.47 6.24
N VAL A 54 0.68 8.20 5.97
CA VAL A 54 0.24 7.03 6.75
C VAL A 54 0.80 7.00 8.20
N ILE A 55 1.76 7.88 8.53
CA ILE A 55 2.35 7.99 9.87
C ILE A 55 1.42 8.72 10.84
N GLY A 56 0.56 9.61 10.32
CA GLY A 56 -0.31 10.47 11.13
C GLY A 56 -1.69 10.67 10.54
N GLY A 57 -2.41 11.66 11.06
CA GLY A 57 -3.71 12.09 10.57
C GLY A 57 -4.77 11.00 10.50
N ASN A 58 -5.67 11.11 9.52
CA ASN A 58 -6.77 10.18 9.35
C ASN A 58 -6.33 8.74 9.07
N ALA A 59 -5.25 8.53 8.34
CA ALA A 59 -4.76 7.18 8.04
C ALA A 59 -4.39 6.42 9.30
N ARG A 60 -3.68 7.08 10.23
CA ARG A 60 -3.35 6.51 11.53
C ARG A 60 -4.59 6.24 12.37
N LEU A 61 -5.52 7.20 12.47
CA LEU A 61 -6.77 7.04 13.23
C LEU A 61 -7.61 5.86 12.72
N GLN A 62 -7.75 5.71 11.41
CA GLN A 62 -8.46 4.59 10.80
C GLN A 62 -7.77 3.24 11.10
N THR A 63 -6.44 3.19 11.03
CA THR A 63 -5.66 1.99 11.40
C THR A 63 -5.88 1.64 12.87
N GLU A 64 -5.75 2.59 13.79
CA GLU A 64 -5.95 2.34 15.21
C GLU A 64 -7.38 1.91 15.54
N ALA A 65 -8.37 2.54 14.91
CA ALA A 65 -9.79 2.15 15.06
C ALA A 65 -10.01 0.72 14.58
N TYR A 66 -9.46 0.35 13.43
CA TYR A 66 -9.53 -1.02 12.90
C TYR A 66 -8.90 -2.04 13.85
N LEU A 67 -7.69 -1.78 14.34
CA LEU A 67 -6.99 -2.68 15.26
C LEU A 67 -7.79 -2.91 16.54
N ARG A 68 -8.38 -1.84 17.11
CA ARG A 68 -9.25 -1.94 18.30
C ARG A 68 -10.54 -2.68 18.02
N GLN A 69 -11.22 -2.39 16.90
CA GLN A 69 -12.46 -3.05 16.49
C GLN A 69 -12.31 -4.57 16.36
N HIS A 70 -11.12 -5.02 15.91
CA HIS A 70 -10.81 -6.43 15.75
C HIS A 70 -10.12 -7.07 16.97
N ASN A 71 -10.03 -6.36 18.10
CA ASN A 71 -9.38 -6.80 19.34
C ASN A 71 -7.96 -7.32 19.10
N LEU A 72 -7.18 -6.63 18.25
CA LEU A 72 -5.81 -6.99 17.91
C LEU A 72 -4.85 -6.43 18.98
N PRO A 73 -3.88 -7.21 19.48
CA PRO A 73 -2.89 -6.73 20.44
C PRO A 73 -2.02 -5.63 19.81
N ILE A 74 -2.06 -4.41 20.37
CA ILE A 74 -1.32 -3.26 19.84
C ILE A 74 -0.07 -3.03 20.66
N ASP A 75 1.10 -3.03 19.99
CA ASP A 75 2.38 -2.58 20.55
C ASP A 75 2.87 -1.38 19.73
N TYR A 76 2.62 -0.17 20.22
CA TYR A 76 2.99 1.05 19.53
C TYR A 76 4.50 1.17 19.28
N GLY A 77 4.87 1.14 18.00
CA GLY A 77 6.26 1.19 17.56
C GLY A 77 7.04 -0.11 17.82
N GLY A 78 6.38 -1.21 18.20
CA GLY A 78 7.03 -2.50 18.43
C GLY A 78 8.08 -2.45 19.53
N ARG A 79 7.80 -1.75 20.66
CA ARG A 79 8.78 -1.46 21.71
C ARG A 79 8.60 -2.29 22.99
N GLN A 80 7.45 -2.97 23.14
CA GLN A 80 7.12 -3.70 24.36
C GLN A 80 7.72 -5.11 24.38
N HIS A 81 8.01 -5.68 23.21
CA HIS A 81 8.49 -7.04 23.09
C HIS A 81 9.72 -7.16 22.19
N ASN A 82 10.47 -8.23 22.38
CA ASN A 82 11.50 -8.65 21.43
C ASN A 82 10.86 -9.56 20.37
N TYR A 83 10.84 -9.12 19.11
CA TYR A 83 10.21 -9.82 18.01
C TYR A 83 11.20 -10.72 17.27
N ASP A 84 10.76 -11.93 16.88
CA ASP A 84 11.53 -12.87 16.07
C ASP A 84 11.42 -12.54 14.58
N MET A 85 10.25 -11.98 14.20
CA MET A 85 9.93 -11.63 12.81
C MET A 85 9.10 -10.36 12.77
N VAL A 86 9.21 -9.65 11.66
CA VAL A 86 8.40 -8.46 11.34
C VAL A 86 7.75 -8.65 9.97
N VAL A 87 6.48 -8.35 9.87
CA VAL A 87 5.72 -8.35 8.60
C VAL A 87 5.27 -6.93 8.31
N THR A 88 5.58 -6.42 7.12
CA THR A 88 5.24 -5.05 6.70
C THR A 88 4.89 -5.01 5.22
N THR A 89 4.13 -4.00 4.80
CA THR A 89 3.80 -3.74 3.39
C THR A 89 4.60 -2.60 2.79
N SER A 90 5.46 -1.95 3.58
CA SER A 90 6.30 -0.85 3.12
C SER A 90 7.69 -0.92 3.74
N ASP A 91 8.71 -0.73 2.91
CA ASP A 91 10.12 -0.64 3.30
C ASP A 91 10.73 0.74 3.03
N LEU A 92 9.89 1.77 2.83
CA LEU A 92 10.35 3.15 2.61
C LEU A 92 11.13 3.68 3.81
N ILE A 93 10.69 3.32 5.01
CA ILE A 93 11.39 3.59 6.27
C ILE A 93 11.58 2.25 6.98
N ILE A 94 12.82 1.87 7.26
CA ILE A 94 13.14 0.75 8.12
C ILE A 94 13.53 1.31 9.49
N GLN A 95 12.67 1.09 10.46
CA GLN A 95 12.80 1.61 11.82
C GLN A 95 13.99 0.95 12.54
N GLN A 96 14.61 1.67 13.47
CA GLN A 96 15.86 1.22 14.12
C GLN A 96 15.70 -0.10 14.87
N ASN A 97 14.59 -0.27 15.59
CA ASN A 97 14.34 -1.46 16.42
C ASN A 97 14.05 -2.74 15.63
N ILE A 98 13.78 -2.64 14.32
CA ILE A 98 13.52 -3.81 13.45
C ILE A 98 14.65 -4.13 12.48
N ARG A 99 15.68 -3.29 12.36
CA ARG A 99 16.77 -3.47 11.35
C ARG A 99 17.47 -4.81 11.41
N ASN A 100 17.60 -5.37 12.60
CA ASN A 100 18.27 -6.66 12.84
C ASN A 100 17.28 -7.83 12.92
N LYS A 101 16.01 -7.61 12.55
CA LYS A 101 14.97 -8.65 12.59
C LYS A 101 14.78 -9.31 11.22
N LYS A 102 14.15 -10.47 11.21
CA LYS A 102 13.71 -11.11 9.96
C LYS A 102 12.49 -10.36 9.45
N ILE A 103 12.66 -9.50 8.45
CA ILE A 103 11.57 -8.72 7.86
C ILE A 103 11.03 -9.49 6.66
N ILE A 104 9.70 -9.65 6.61
CA ILE A 104 8.94 -10.09 5.44
C ILE A 104 8.22 -8.87 4.90
N LEU A 105 8.53 -8.52 3.66
CA LEU A 105 7.86 -7.45 2.93
C LEU A 105 6.75 -8.05 2.06
N ILE A 106 5.55 -7.46 2.09
CA ILE A 106 4.42 -7.87 1.26
C ILE A 106 4.11 -6.74 0.29
N GLN A 107 3.98 -7.04 -0.99
CA GLN A 107 3.55 -6.06 -1.98
C GLN A 107 2.12 -5.59 -1.66
N GLU A 108 1.92 -4.27 -1.55
CA GLU A 108 0.59 -3.69 -1.26
C GLU A 108 -0.35 -3.73 -2.48
N GLY A 109 0.19 -3.47 -3.65
CA GLY A 109 -0.57 -3.35 -4.89
C GLY A 109 0.32 -2.88 -6.04
N MET A 110 -0.25 -2.12 -6.99
CA MET A 110 0.52 -1.51 -8.07
C MET A 110 1.49 -0.47 -7.52
N THR A 111 2.73 -0.51 -8.02
CA THR A 111 3.74 0.51 -7.68
C THR A 111 3.60 1.72 -8.60
N ASP A 112 3.98 2.90 -8.11
CA ASP A 112 4.09 4.11 -8.92
C ASP A 112 5.08 3.90 -10.08
N ARG A 113 4.89 4.67 -11.15
CA ARG A 113 5.85 4.74 -12.25
C ARG A 113 7.19 5.29 -11.76
N GLU A 114 8.26 4.79 -12.34
CA GLU A 114 9.60 5.34 -12.15
C GLU A 114 9.63 6.78 -12.64
N SER A 115 9.86 7.69 -11.71
CA SER A 115 10.00 9.13 -11.97
C SER A 115 11.47 9.52 -11.93
N LEU A 116 11.81 10.76 -12.32
CA LEU A 116 13.14 11.30 -12.15
C LEU A 116 13.67 11.15 -10.70
N MET A 117 12.76 11.35 -9.72
CA MET A 117 13.09 11.17 -8.30
C MET A 117 13.44 9.73 -7.93
N PHE A 118 12.87 8.74 -8.62
CA PHE A 118 13.26 7.33 -8.46
C PHE A 118 14.72 7.12 -8.89
N TYR A 119 15.11 7.61 -10.05
CA TYR A 119 16.49 7.48 -10.56
C TYR A 119 17.49 8.26 -9.69
N LEU A 120 17.13 9.47 -9.26
CA LEU A 120 17.93 10.23 -8.31
C LEU A 120 18.08 9.48 -6.97
N GLY A 121 17.00 8.89 -6.46
CA GLY A 121 17.05 8.06 -5.25
C GLY A 121 17.96 6.84 -5.41
N LYS A 122 17.91 6.19 -6.58
CA LYS A 122 18.74 5.01 -6.89
C LYS A 122 20.22 5.35 -7.02
N TRP A 123 20.57 6.47 -7.68
CA TRP A 123 21.96 6.81 -7.98
C TRP A 123 22.65 7.63 -6.88
N PHE A 124 21.92 8.55 -6.25
CA PHE A 124 22.49 9.47 -5.25
C PHE A 124 22.16 9.09 -3.80
N LYS A 125 21.57 7.90 -3.56
CA LYS A 125 21.17 7.43 -2.22
C LYS A 125 20.27 8.42 -1.46
N ILE A 126 19.48 9.22 -2.21
CA ILE A 126 18.49 10.11 -1.60
C ILE A 126 17.49 9.26 -0.81
N PRO A 127 16.99 9.73 0.34
CA PRO A 127 16.05 8.99 1.15
C PRO A 127 14.84 8.52 0.33
N ARG A 128 14.56 7.22 0.36
CA ARG A 128 13.56 6.53 -0.49
C ARG A 128 12.14 7.07 -0.34
N TYR A 129 11.78 7.56 0.83
CA TYR A 129 10.49 8.19 1.08
C TYR A 129 10.22 9.44 0.22
N LEU A 130 11.25 10.07 -0.37
CA LEU A 130 11.09 11.17 -1.32
C LEU A 130 10.73 10.70 -2.74
N ALA A 131 10.97 9.43 -3.06
CA ALA A 131 10.73 8.86 -4.38
C ALA A 131 9.44 8.03 -4.47
N SER A 132 8.55 8.12 -3.47
CA SER A 132 7.25 7.45 -3.40
C SER A 132 7.32 5.90 -3.35
N THR A 133 6.19 5.25 -3.53
CA THR A 133 6.05 3.78 -3.58
C THR A 133 6.81 3.13 -4.74
N ALA A 134 7.31 3.93 -5.72
CA ALA A 134 8.18 3.43 -6.78
C ALA A 134 9.46 2.79 -6.24
N THR A 135 9.93 3.17 -5.04
CA THR A 135 11.13 2.60 -4.39
C THR A 135 10.84 1.46 -3.41
N ASN A 136 9.60 1.01 -3.29
CA ASN A 136 9.29 -0.18 -2.48
C ASN A 136 10.08 -1.40 -2.98
N GLY A 137 10.63 -2.16 -2.04
CA GLY A 137 11.50 -3.30 -2.30
C GLY A 137 12.98 -2.97 -2.45
N LEU A 138 13.37 -1.70 -2.60
CA LEU A 138 14.77 -1.33 -2.82
C LEU A 138 15.59 -1.15 -1.52
N SER A 139 15.01 -1.43 -0.34
CA SER A 139 15.77 -1.32 0.92
C SER A 139 16.83 -2.39 1.09
N ASP A 140 16.61 -3.55 0.49
CA ASP A 140 17.37 -4.79 0.73
C ASP A 140 17.38 -5.25 2.22
N ALA A 141 16.59 -4.61 3.08
CA ALA A 141 16.56 -4.84 4.52
C ALA A 141 15.64 -6.00 4.94
N TYR A 142 14.89 -6.57 4.02
CA TYR A 142 14.00 -7.71 4.27
C TYR A 142 14.67 -9.04 3.91
N ARG A 143 14.17 -10.12 4.52
CA ARG A 143 14.59 -11.49 4.19
C ARG A 143 13.92 -11.96 2.90
N TYR A 144 12.60 -11.72 2.78
CA TYR A 144 11.80 -12.06 1.61
C TYR A 144 10.83 -10.94 1.26
N PHE A 145 10.59 -10.78 -0.03
CA PHE A 145 9.59 -9.91 -0.61
C PHE A 145 8.53 -10.74 -1.32
N CYS A 146 7.34 -10.81 -0.73
CA CYS A 146 6.18 -11.51 -1.27
C CYS A 146 5.47 -10.63 -2.29
N VAL A 147 5.39 -11.10 -3.54
CA VAL A 147 4.84 -10.35 -4.66
C VAL A 147 3.59 -10.99 -5.26
N ALA A 148 2.77 -10.17 -5.90
CA ALA A 148 1.45 -10.55 -6.39
C ALA A 148 1.49 -11.59 -7.52
N SER A 149 2.51 -11.57 -8.38
CA SER A 149 2.56 -12.45 -9.56
C SER A 149 3.98 -12.59 -10.12
N ALA A 150 4.17 -13.54 -11.05
CA ALA A 150 5.42 -13.68 -11.78
C ALA A 150 5.80 -12.40 -12.56
N GLY A 151 4.82 -11.70 -13.15
CA GLY A 151 5.08 -10.44 -13.84
C GLY A 151 5.60 -9.36 -12.90
N TYR A 152 5.10 -9.30 -11.66
CA TYR A 152 5.66 -8.39 -10.64
C TYR A 152 7.04 -8.82 -10.18
N ARG A 153 7.31 -10.13 -10.06
CA ARG A 153 8.67 -10.62 -9.78
C ARG A 153 9.65 -10.10 -10.83
N ASP A 154 9.34 -10.28 -12.09
CA ASP A 154 10.21 -9.86 -13.19
C ASP A 154 10.39 -8.33 -13.21
N HIS A 155 9.33 -7.58 -12.98
CA HIS A 155 9.38 -6.13 -12.84
C HIS A 155 10.31 -5.67 -11.70
N PHE A 156 10.22 -6.31 -10.52
CA PHE A 156 11.08 -5.96 -9.39
C PHE A 156 12.54 -6.39 -9.59
N ILE A 157 12.79 -7.49 -10.29
CA ILE A 157 14.15 -7.88 -10.69
C ILE A 157 14.74 -6.82 -11.62
N GLN A 158 14.00 -6.33 -12.61
CA GLN A 158 14.44 -5.24 -13.50
C GLN A 158 14.74 -3.95 -12.72
N LYS A 159 14.03 -3.67 -11.64
CA LYS A 159 14.35 -2.56 -10.73
C LYS A 159 15.64 -2.75 -9.94
N GLY A 160 16.18 -3.96 -9.88
CA GLY A 160 17.42 -4.30 -9.18
C GLY A 160 17.25 -5.02 -7.85
N ILE A 161 16.07 -5.58 -7.59
CA ILE A 161 15.85 -6.44 -6.43
C ILE A 161 16.42 -7.84 -6.73
N LYS A 162 17.08 -8.44 -5.75
CA LYS A 162 17.70 -9.76 -5.86
C LYS A 162 16.63 -10.83 -6.05
N PRO A 163 16.72 -11.67 -7.12
CA PRO A 163 15.72 -12.70 -7.42
C PRO A 163 15.47 -13.68 -6.30
N GLU A 164 16.52 -14.06 -5.55
CA GLU A 164 16.45 -15.01 -4.44
C GLU A 164 15.67 -14.50 -3.22
N LYS A 165 15.41 -13.20 -3.15
CA LYS A 165 14.59 -12.59 -2.10
C LYS A 165 13.12 -12.48 -2.47
N ILE A 166 12.75 -12.69 -3.74
CA ILE A 166 11.38 -12.51 -4.22
C ILE A 166 10.63 -13.84 -4.21
N LEU A 167 9.49 -13.86 -3.54
CA LEU A 167 8.57 -15.00 -3.52
C LEU A 167 7.25 -14.60 -4.20
N VAL A 168 6.80 -15.37 -5.16
CA VAL A 168 5.49 -15.19 -5.78
C VAL A 168 4.45 -15.90 -4.93
N THR A 169 3.70 -15.15 -4.14
CA THR A 169 2.72 -15.67 -3.16
C THR A 169 1.29 -15.23 -3.44
N GLY A 170 1.07 -14.30 -4.38
CA GLY A 170 -0.15 -13.51 -4.37
C GLY A 170 -0.10 -12.41 -3.33
N ILE A 171 -1.19 -11.67 -3.18
CA ILE A 171 -1.39 -10.67 -2.13
C ILE A 171 -2.76 -10.85 -1.48
N PRO A 172 -2.89 -10.64 -0.15
CA PRO A 172 -4.10 -10.96 0.63
C PRO A 172 -5.37 -10.27 0.12
N ASN A 173 -5.24 -9.12 -0.54
CA ASN A 173 -6.38 -8.37 -1.07
C ASN A 173 -7.20 -9.16 -2.13
N PHE A 174 -6.63 -10.19 -2.73
CA PHE A 174 -7.27 -10.97 -3.80
C PHE A 174 -7.67 -12.38 -3.37
N ASP A 175 -7.43 -12.77 -2.12
CA ASP A 175 -7.71 -14.14 -1.64
C ASP A 175 -9.20 -14.51 -1.74
N HIS A 176 -10.08 -13.53 -1.61
CA HIS A 176 -11.54 -13.74 -1.67
C HIS A 176 -12.18 -13.26 -2.98
N CYS A 177 -11.40 -12.97 -4.03
CA CYS A 177 -11.95 -12.43 -5.28
C CYS A 177 -12.94 -13.39 -5.97
N ALA A 178 -12.79 -14.69 -5.79
CA ALA A 178 -13.71 -15.68 -6.35
C ALA A 178 -15.16 -15.49 -5.86
N ALA A 179 -15.36 -14.99 -4.64
CA ALA A 179 -16.69 -14.71 -4.10
C ALA A 179 -17.46 -13.62 -4.88
N PHE A 180 -16.78 -12.83 -5.71
CA PHE A 180 -17.39 -11.78 -6.53
C PHE A 180 -17.68 -12.22 -7.96
N LEU A 181 -17.39 -13.47 -8.35
CA LEU A 181 -17.71 -14.00 -9.67
C LEU A 181 -19.21 -14.18 -9.84
N ASP A 182 -19.89 -14.65 -8.81
CA ASP A 182 -21.34 -14.72 -8.77
C ASP A 182 -21.89 -13.46 -8.09
N ASN A 183 -22.52 -12.59 -8.88
CA ASN A 183 -23.01 -11.31 -8.41
C ASN A 183 -24.23 -10.84 -9.21
N ASP A 184 -25.04 -9.99 -8.59
CA ASP A 184 -26.25 -9.39 -9.13
C ASP A 184 -26.03 -8.00 -9.74
N PHE A 185 -24.80 -7.66 -10.13
CA PHE A 185 -24.49 -6.35 -10.70
C PHE A 185 -25.30 -6.09 -11.97
N PRO A 186 -26.10 -5.00 -12.00
CA PRO A 186 -27.16 -4.85 -13.00
C PRO A 186 -26.68 -4.54 -14.42
N TYR A 187 -25.41 -4.15 -14.57
CA TYR A 187 -24.86 -3.77 -15.87
C TYR A 187 -24.06 -4.91 -16.48
N LYS A 188 -24.27 -5.17 -17.76
CA LYS A 188 -23.53 -6.13 -18.59
C LYS A 188 -22.82 -5.37 -19.70
N ASP A 189 -21.77 -5.96 -20.26
CA ASP A 189 -20.99 -5.39 -21.38
C ASP A 189 -20.62 -3.91 -21.21
N TYR A 190 -20.19 -3.55 -20.05
CA TYR A 190 -19.78 -2.18 -19.71
C TYR A 190 -18.27 -2.00 -19.71
N VAL A 191 -17.81 -0.77 -19.84
CA VAL A 191 -16.42 -0.38 -19.59
C VAL A 191 -16.29 0.20 -18.19
N LEU A 192 -15.50 -0.45 -17.35
CA LEU A 192 -15.18 0.06 -16.02
C LEU A 192 -13.95 0.97 -16.06
N VAL A 193 -14.11 2.19 -15.59
CA VAL A 193 -13.03 3.16 -15.42
C VAL A 193 -12.72 3.35 -13.95
N ALA A 194 -11.69 2.66 -13.46
CA ALA A 194 -11.15 2.91 -12.13
C ALA A 194 -10.26 4.16 -12.16
N THR A 195 -10.59 5.15 -11.37
CA THR A 195 -9.83 6.39 -11.29
C THR A 195 -8.82 6.37 -10.14
N SER A 196 -7.90 7.33 -10.11
CA SER A 196 -6.88 7.47 -9.08
C SER A 196 -6.89 8.89 -8.50
N ASP A 197 -6.32 9.03 -7.31
CA ASP A 197 -6.16 10.29 -6.57
C ASP A 197 -4.94 11.11 -7.00
N THR A 198 -4.52 11.00 -8.26
CA THR A 198 -3.28 11.64 -8.75
C THR A 198 -3.23 13.14 -8.52
N ARG A 199 -4.38 13.82 -8.52
CA ARG A 199 -4.45 15.27 -8.25
C ARG A 199 -4.38 15.58 -6.77
N GLU A 200 -5.02 14.80 -5.97
CA GLU A 200 -5.03 14.89 -4.52
C GLU A 200 -3.63 14.59 -3.94
N THR A 201 -2.82 13.84 -4.69
CA THR A 201 -1.41 13.52 -4.37
C THR A 201 -0.41 14.36 -5.16
N PHE A 202 -0.84 15.47 -5.78
CA PHE A 202 0.00 16.40 -6.55
C PHE A 202 0.78 15.78 -7.72
N LYS A 203 0.31 14.64 -8.25
CA LYS A 203 0.91 14.03 -9.44
C LYS A 203 0.36 14.67 -10.72
N LEU A 204 1.24 14.94 -11.66
CA LEU A 204 0.86 15.52 -12.96
C LEU A 204 0.07 14.50 -13.79
N ALA A 205 -1.22 14.74 -13.99
CA ALA A 205 -2.07 13.93 -14.82
C ALA A 205 -3.15 14.79 -15.52
N SER A 206 -3.35 14.56 -16.81
CA SER A 206 -4.42 15.23 -17.57
C SER A 206 -5.73 14.44 -17.44
N ARG A 207 -6.56 14.78 -16.45
CA ARG A 207 -7.87 14.17 -16.23
C ARG A 207 -8.75 14.23 -17.47
N ARG A 208 -8.80 15.38 -18.13
CA ARG A 208 -9.63 15.57 -19.34
C ARG A 208 -9.21 14.64 -20.48
N LYS A 209 -7.89 14.46 -20.69
CA LYS A 209 -7.37 13.54 -21.70
C LYS A 209 -7.72 12.10 -21.37
N PHE A 210 -7.61 11.71 -20.09
CA PHE A 210 -7.99 10.39 -19.60
C PHE A 210 -9.47 10.09 -19.82
N LEU A 211 -10.37 11.00 -19.43
CA LEU A 211 -11.81 10.84 -19.59
C LEU A 211 -12.22 10.76 -21.08
N ARG A 212 -11.64 11.59 -21.95
CA ARG A 212 -11.88 11.50 -23.40
C ARG A 212 -11.47 10.15 -23.98
N ARG A 213 -10.36 9.59 -23.54
CA ARG A 213 -9.92 8.25 -23.95
C ARG A 213 -10.88 7.17 -23.46
N ALA A 214 -11.35 7.28 -22.22
CA ALA A 214 -12.33 6.35 -21.66
C ALA A 214 -13.64 6.34 -22.49
N LEU A 215 -14.15 7.51 -22.86
CA LEU A 215 -15.32 7.65 -23.74
C LEU A 215 -15.08 7.02 -25.11
N ALA A 216 -13.93 7.28 -25.73
CA ALA A 216 -13.60 6.69 -27.03
C ALA A 216 -13.50 5.15 -26.96
N ILE A 217 -12.94 4.59 -25.89
CA ILE A 217 -12.85 3.14 -25.67
C ILE A 217 -14.24 2.53 -25.42
N ALA A 218 -15.13 3.26 -24.75
CA ALA A 218 -16.48 2.79 -24.47
C ALA A 218 -17.28 2.55 -25.77
N ALA A 219 -17.10 3.37 -26.81
CA ALA A 219 -17.71 3.20 -28.11
C ALA A 219 -19.23 2.92 -28.04
N GLY A 220 -19.96 3.70 -27.24
CA GLY A 220 -21.39 3.54 -27.01
C GLY A 220 -21.82 2.53 -25.95
N ARG A 221 -20.90 1.74 -25.39
CA ARG A 221 -21.18 0.84 -24.26
C ARG A 221 -21.39 1.62 -22.96
N PRO A 222 -22.13 1.07 -21.99
CA PRO A 222 -22.24 1.67 -20.68
C PRO A 222 -20.87 1.95 -20.07
N LEU A 223 -20.66 3.15 -19.52
CA LEU A 223 -19.40 3.59 -18.93
C LEU A 223 -19.59 3.82 -17.44
N ILE A 224 -18.93 3.02 -16.63
CA ILE A 224 -19.03 3.05 -15.16
C ILE A 224 -17.74 3.61 -14.57
N PHE A 225 -17.87 4.66 -13.77
CA PHE A 225 -16.73 5.26 -13.07
C PHE A 225 -16.67 4.80 -11.61
N LYS A 226 -15.63 4.06 -11.26
CA LYS A 226 -15.27 3.74 -9.88
C LYS A 226 -14.24 4.76 -9.41
N LEU A 227 -14.70 5.74 -8.62
CA LEU A 227 -13.81 6.78 -8.09
C LEU A 227 -12.89 6.24 -6.98
N HIS A 228 -11.67 6.77 -6.92
CA HIS A 228 -10.76 6.49 -5.81
C HIS A 228 -11.33 7.08 -4.50
N PRO A 229 -11.19 6.40 -3.34
CA PRO A 229 -11.73 6.89 -2.07
C PRO A 229 -11.27 8.30 -1.66
N ASN A 230 -10.05 8.68 -2.05
CA ASN A 230 -9.48 10.00 -1.74
C ASN A 230 -9.90 11.10 -2.73
N GLU A 231 -10.57 10.77 -3.84
CA GLU A 231 -11.00 11.78 -4.80
C GLU A 231 -12.16 12.63 -4.26
N ASN A 232 -12.14 13.90 -4.60
CA ASN A 232 -13.29 14.78 -4.37
C ASN A 232 -14.45 14.41 -5.31
N ILE A 233 -15.44 13.71 -4.76
CA ILE A 233 -16.60 13.18 -5.52
C ILE A 233 -17.33 14.27 -6.30
N ARG A 234 -17.61 15.44 -5.68
CA ARG A 234 -18.34 16.53 -6.34
C ARG A 234 -17.60 17.06 -7.56
N ARG A 235 -16.28 17.21 -7.45
CA ARG A 235 -15.42 17.67 -8.55
C ARG A 235 -15.33 16.61 -9.65
N ALA A 236 -15.08 15.36 -9.30
CA ALA A 236 -14.98 14.24 -10.25
C ALA A 236 -16.29 14.07 -11.03
N THR A 237 -17.45 14.08 -10.35
CA THR A 237 -18.77 13.98 -11.00
C THR A 237 -19.03 15.13 -11.97
N ARG A 238 -18.68 16.37 -11.60
CA ARG A 238 -18.82 17.53 -12.48
C ARG A 238 -17.99 17.39 -13.76
N GLU A 239 -16.74 16.93 -13.64
CA GLU A 239 -15.84 16.74 -14.76
C GLU A 239 -16.30 15.61 -15.70
N ILE A 240 -16.83 14.53 -15.16
CA ILE A 240 -17.39 13.43 -15.96
C ILE A 240 -18.63 13.91 -16.72
N LYS A 241 -19.58 14.56 -16.03
CA LYS A 241 -20.80 15.10 -16.65
C LYS A 241 -20.52 16.16 -17.70
N ALA A 242 -19.44 16.90 -17.60
CA ALA A 242 -19.07 17.92 -18.60
C ALA A 242 -18.48 17.33 -19.90
N LEU A 243 -18.27 16.03 -19.97
CA LEU A 243 -17.73 15.33 -21.14
C LEU A 243 -18.71 14.30 -21.75
N ALA A 244 -19.78 13.98 -21.00
CA ALA A 244 -20.89 13.17 -21.48
C ALA A 244 -21.93 14.02 -22.21
#